data_05e2e7090a2d163083873d555933126d
#
_entry.id   05e2e7090a2d163083873d555933126d
#
_cell.length_a   1.000
_cell.length_b   1.000
_cell.length_c   1.000
_cell.angle_alpha   90.00
_cell.angle_beta   90.00
_cell.angle_gamma   90.00
#
_symmetry.space_group_name_H-M   'P 1'
#
loop_
_entity.id
_entity.type
_entity.pdbx_description
1 polymer ?
#
loop_
_entity_poly.entity_id
_entity_poly.type
_entity_poly.pdbx_seq_one_letter_code
_entity_poly.pdbx_strand_id
1 'polypeptide(L)'
;MVKDLKTKISRSNIKLMVDKEKKGWGFYFSILTQMEMIEKIDIPTMATDGKDIFYNPEWSDKLTEAELDFVRCHEAMHRVLRHHLRMSSRDKELWNIATDYAINSILIKSGMTMPKDGLYDPKYNDMGAEKIYKLLESEAEKKPNQCNWGMVMPNDMSEEQIKKEEAIIKQQVTMAVQNTKSIGNLPSDIKDIIKEMERSQVDWSSVIRRVVGGDQPENYTYARPNRRAYHCFNIYNPSTLKMSCGDVVIWVDTSASVSRKELSHALGEINAISEDMQPNSITVYYAD
;
A
#
# COMPACT_ATOMS: atom_id res chain seq x y z
N MET A 1 -14.47 -24.31 -25.69
CA MET A 1 -14.64 -23.33 -24.61
C MET A 1 -13.35 -23.13 -23.80
N VAL A 2 -12.91 -24.04 -22.92
CA VAL A 2 -11.69 -23.83 -22.06
C VAL A 2 -10.38 -23.61 -22.87
N LYS A 3 -10.26 -24.21 -24.04
CA LYS A 3 -9.08 -24.07 -24.91
C LYS A 3 -9.00 -22.66 -25.54
N ASP A 4 -10.13 -22.02 -25.75
CA ASP A 4 -10.23 -20.69 -26.35
C ASP A 4 -9.87 -19.59 -25.34
N LEU A 5 -10.34 -19.68 -24.11
CA LEU A 5 -10.01 -18.72 -23.04
C LEU A 5 -8.52 -18.72 -22.69
N LYS A 6 -7.89 -19.89 -22.57
CA LYS A 6 -6.42 -19.99 -22.36
C LYS A 6 -5.65 -19.32 -23.51
N THR A 7 -6.14 -19.45 -24.73
CA THR A 7 -5.54 -18.81 -25.90
C THR A 7 -5.75 -17.29 -25.86
N LYS A 8 -6.94 -16.81 -25.47
CA LYS A 8 -7.21 -15.37 -25.27
C LYS A 8 -6.28 -14.79 -24.20
N ILE A 9 -6.11 -15.47 -23.06
CA ILE A 9 -5.19 -15.05 -21.98
C ILE A 9 -3.75 -14.98 -22.47
N SER A 10 -3.28 -15.99 -23.21
CA SER A 10 -1.92 -15.99 -23.77
C SER A 10 -1.69 -14.85 -24.74
N ARG A 11 -2.66 -14.56 -25.63
CA ARG A 11 -2.61 -13.41 -26.55
C ARG A 11 -2.61 -12.09 -25.79
N SER A 12 -3.46 -11.96 -24.76
CA SER A 12 -3.50 -10.82 -23.85
C SER A 12 -2.14 -10.57 -23.21
N ASN A 13 -1.49 -11.61 -22.68
CA ASN A 13 -0.16 -11.51 -22.09
C ASN A 13 0.88 -10.99 -23.09
N ILE A 14 0.90 -11.54 -24.30
CA ILE A 14 1.82 -11.08 -25.36
C ILE A 14 1.55 -9.62 -25.71
N LYS A 15 0.29 -9.23 -25.84
CA LYS A 15 -0.12 -7.87 -26.18
C LYS A 15 0.29 -6.88 -25.09
N LEU A 16 0.04 -7.18 -23.81
CA LEU A 16 0.44 -6.34 -22.68
C LEU A 16 1.97 -6.21 -22.57
N MET A 17 2.71 -7.27 -22.90
CA MET A 17 4.17 -7.28 -22.89
C MET A 17 4.79 -6.47 -24.04
N VAL A 18 4.22 -6.59 -25.25
CA VAL A 18 4.86 -6.10 -26.50
C VAL A 18 4.33 -4.73 -26.93
N ASP A 19 3.14 -4.32 -26.46
CA ASP A 19 2.50 -3.06 -26.90
C ASP A 19 3.30 -1.84 -26.40
N LYS A 20 4.24 -1.40 -27.25
CA LYS A 20 5.10 -0.24 -27.01
C LYS A 20 4.38 1.09 -27.18
N GLU A 21 3.23 1.12 -27.84
CA GLU A 21 2.47 2.34 -28.13
C GLU A 21 1.65 2.78 -26.90
N LYS A 22 1.23 1.84 -26.09
CA LYS A 22 0.42 2.10 -24.89
C LYS A 22 1.31 2.16 -23.66
N LYS A 23 1.58 3.38 -23.26
CA LYS A 23 2.45 3.70 -22.11
C LYS A 23 2.01 2.96 -20.84
N GLY A 24 2.88 2.11 -20.32
CA GLY A 24 2.71 1.50 -18.99
C GLY A 24 2.04 0.12 -18.97
N TRP A 25 1.63 -0.45 -20.08
CA TRP A 25 1.00 -1.76 -20.09
C TRP A 25 1.93 -2.89 -19.63
N GLY A 26 3.23 -2.77 -19.84
CA GLY A 26 4.23 -3.70 -19.30
C GLY A 26 4.23 -3.78 -17.77
N PHE A 27 3.84 -2.72 -17.07
CA PHE A 27 3.66 -2.75 -15.62
C PHE A 27 2.56 -3.74 -15.21
N TYR A 28 1.37 -3.62 -15.82
CA TYR A 28 0.26 -4.53 -15.56
C TYR A 28 0.62 -5.97 -15.90
N PHE A 29 1.31 -6.20 -17.02
CA PHE A 29 1.83 -7.53 -17.37
C PHE A 29 2.72 -8.10 -16.28
N SER A 30 3.68 -7.30 -15.78
CA SER A 30 4.60 -7.73 -14.72
C SER A 30 3.89 -8.08 -13.41
N ILE A 31 2.81 -7.39 -13.05
CA ILE A 31 1.98 -7.74 -11.89
C ILE A 31 1.16 -9.01 -12.17
N LEU A 32 0.51 -9.09 -13.33
CA LEU A 32 -0.32 -10.24 -13.71
C LEU A 32 0.47 -11.57 -13.75
N THR A 33 1.76 -11.54 -14.12
CA THR A 33 2.61 -12.74 -14.11
C THR A 33 2.93 -13.26 -12.71
N GLN A 34 2.66 -12.47 -11.68
CA GLN A 34 2.88 -12.82 -10.28
C GLN A 34 1.61 -13.29 -9.58
N MET A 35 0.48 -13.31 -10.29
CA MET A 35 -0.82 -13.76 -9.80
C MET A 35 -1.26 -14.99 -10.56
N GLU A 36 -1.74 -16.02 -9.86
CA GLU A 36 -2.29 -17.20 -10.50
C GLU A 36 -3.74 -16.97 -10.91
N MET A 37 -4.13 -17.47 -12.08
CA MET A 37 -5.52 -17.43 -12.53
C MET A 37 -6.21 -18.76 -12.23
N ILE A 38 -7.14 -18.74 -11.29
CA ILE A 38 -7.83 -19.91 -10.74
C ILE A 38 -9.29 -19.92 -11.22
N GLU A 39 -9.67 -21.01 -11.86
CA GLU A 39 -11.05 -21.21 -12.29
C GLU A 39 -11.97 -21.44 -11.10
N LYS A 40 -13.07 -20.68 -11.02
CA LYS A 40 -14.05 -20.76 -9.95
C LYS A 40 -15.46 -20.50 -10.50
N ILE A 41 -16.26 -21.55 -10.58
CA ILE A 41 -17.61 -21.50 -11.17
C ILE A 41 -18.60 -20.81 -10.22
N ASP A 42 -18.35 -20.84 -8.92
CA ASP A 42 -19.27 -20.33 -7.90
C ASP A 42 -19.32 -18.80 -7.81
N ILE A 43 -18.41 -18.10 -8.51
CA ILE A 43 -18.43 -16.64 -8.59
C ILE A 43 -19.11 -16.17 -9.86
N PRO A 44 -19.84 -15.03 -9.85
CA PRO A 44 -20.56 -14.56 -11.03
C PRO A 44 -19.63 -14.07 -12.15
N THR A 45 -18.47 -13.54 -11.81
CA THR A 45 -17.58 -12.82 -12.74
C THR A 45 -16.09 -13.12 -12.51
N MET A 46 -15.33 -12.14 -12.09
CA MET A 46 -13.93 -12.23 -11.71
C MET A 46 -13.73 -11.58 -10.33
N ALA A 47 -12.79 -12.08 -9.55
CA ALA A 47 -12.53 -11.57 -8.20
C ALA A 47 -11.08 -11.81 -7.82
N THR A 48 -10.57 -11.09 -6.82
CA THR A 48 -9.25 -11.31 -6.25
C THR A 48 -9.29 -11.34 -4.72
N ASP A 49 -8.41 -12.13 -4.13
CA ASP A 49 -8.10 -12.10 -2.69
C ASP A 49 -6.87 -11.24 -2.38
N GLY A 50 -6.35 -10.58 -3.42
CA GLY A 50 -5.10 -9.81 -3.37
C GLY A 50 -3.86 -10.63 -3.68
N LYS A 51 -3.95 -11.97 -3.78
CA LYS A 51 -2.85 -12.86 -4.15
C LYS A 51 -3.08 -13.47 -5.53
N ASP A 52 -4.25 -14.03 -5.74
CA ASP A 52 -4.64 -14.74 -6.96
C ASP A 52 -5.88 -14.12 -7.60
N ILE A 53 -6.12 -14.43 -8.86
CA ILE A 53 -7.29 -13.98 -9.62
C ILE A 53 -8.21 -15.18 -9.84
N PHE A 54 -9.40 -15.11 -9.30
CA PHE A 54 -10.46 -16.09 -9.51
C PHE A 54 -11.34 -15.65 -10.67
N TYR A 55 -11.71 -16.57 -11.56
CA TYR A 55 -12.54 -16.21 -12.70
C TYR A 55 -13.61 -17.26 -13.00
N ASN A 56 -14.79 -16.79 -13.42
CA ASN A 56 -15.82 -17.66 -13.96
C ASN A 56 -15.57 -17.84 -15.47
N PRO A 57 -15.36 -19.06 -15.96
CA PRO A 57 -15.05 -19.31 -17.37
C PRO A 57 -16.17 -18.91 -18.32
N GLU A 58 -17.45 -19.13 -17.95
CA GLU A 58 -18.60 -18.81 -18.78
C GLU A 58 -18.79 -17.30 -18.99
N TRP A 59 -18.50 -16.51 -17.93
CA TRP A 59 -18.55 -15.06 -18.03
C TRP A 59 -17.35 -14.52 -18.79
N SER A 60 -16.15 -15.00 -18.47
CA SER A 60 -14.90 -14.55 -19.08
C SER A 60 -14.82 -14.83 -20.59
N ASP A 61 -15.46 -15.91 -21.06
CA ASP A 61 -15.49 -16.27 -22.46
C ASP A 61 -16.34 -15.31 -23.31
N LYS A 62 -17.34 -14.64 -22.71
CA LYS A 62 -18.19 -13.64 -23.35
C LYS A 62 -17.48 -12.30 -23.59
N LEU A 63 -16.39 -12.02 -22.85
CA LEU A 63 -15.63 -10.79 -22.99
C LEU A 63 -14.83 -10.76 -24.30
N THR A 64 -14.76 -9.59 -24.90
CA THR A 64 -13.77 -9.32 -25.93
C THR A 64 -12.35 -9.39 -25.36
N GLU A 65 -11.33 -9.54 -26.20
CA GLU A 65 -9.93 -9.54 -25.73
C GLU A 65 -9.58 -8.24 -25.00
N ALA A 66 -10.08 -7.08 -25.46
CA ALA A 66 -9.82 -5.79 -24.83
C ALA A 66 -10.50 -5.64 -23.45
N GLU A 67 -11.72 -6.14 -23.32
CA GLU A 67 -12.43 -6.16 -22.04
C GLU A 67 -11.79 -7.16 -21.05
N LEU A 68 -11.33 -8.32 -21.53
CA LEU A 68 -10.61 -9.29 -20.73
C LEU A 68 -9.28 -8.70 -20.20
N ASP A 69 -8.53 -7.97 -21.04
CA ASP A 69 -7.33 -7.22 -20.64
C ASP A 69 -7.64 -6.26 -19.51
N PHE A 70 -8.73 -5.47 -19.66
CA PHE A 70 -9.16 -4.49 -18.67
C PHE A 70 -9.49 -5.16 -17.33
N VAL A 71 -10.33 -6.18 -17.32
CA VAL A 71 -10.77 -6.83 -16.08
C VAL A 71 -9.60 -7.50 -15.36
N ARG A 72 -8.71 -8.18 -16.08
CA ARG A 72 -7.51 -8.76 -15.48
C ARG A 72 -6.60 -7.71 -14.86
N CYS A 73 -6.39 -6.60 -15.55
CA CYS A 73 -5.61 -5.49 -15.00
C CYS A 73 -6.32 -4.82 -13.81
N HIS A 74 -7.65 -4.79 -13.80
CA HIS A 74 -8.45 -4.31 -12.68
C HIS A 74 -8.21 -5.15 -11.43
N GLU A 75 -8.30 -6.47 -11.52
CA GLU A 75 -8.01 -7.37 -10.39
C GLU A 75 -6.55 -7.23 -9.91
N ALA A 76 -5.60 -7.10 -10.83
CA ALA A 76 -4.21 -6.86 -10.49
C ALA A 76 -4.00 -5.52 -9.74
N MET A 77 -4.77 -4.48 -10.09
CA MET A 77 -4.70 -3.18 -9.41
C MET A 77 -5.25 -3.22 -7.99
N HIS A 78 -6.22 -4.08 -7.68
CA HIS A 78 -6.63 -4.31 -6.29
C HIS A 78 -5.45 -4.76 -5.43
N ARG A 79 -4.57 -5.64 -5.94
CA ARG A 79 -3.33 -6.05 -5.28
C ARG A 79 -2.36 -4.87 -5.13
N VAL A 80 -2.05 -4.17 -6.21
CA VAL A 80 -1.12 -3.03 -6.21
C VAL A 80 -1.53 -1.97 -5.20
N LEU A 81 -2.83 -1.63 -5.16
CA LEU A 81 -3.41 -0.64 -4.25
C LEU A 81 -3.72 -1.20 -2.85
N ARG A 82 -3.46 -2.50 -2.62
CA ARG A 82 -3.66 -3.17 -1.32
C ARG A 82 -5.08 -3.03 -0.77
N HIS A 83 -6.09 -3.03 -1.63
CA HIS A 83 -7.49 -2.80 -1.24
C HIS A 83 -8.00 -3.85 -0.26
N HIS A 84 -7.56 -5.12 -0.40
CA HIS A 84 -7.87 -6.22 0.51
C HIS A 84 -7.28 -6.03 1.91
N LEU A 85 -6.18 -5.29 2.08
CA LEU A 85 -5.57 -4.99 3.38
C LEU A 85 -6.12 -3.70 4.01
N ARG A 86 -6.65 -2.78 3.18
CA ARG A 86 -7.10 -1.44 3.58
C ARG A 86 -8.60 -1.37 3.88
N MET A 87 -9.34 -2.45 3.74
CA MET A 87 -10.79 -2.47 3.98
C MET A 87 -11.14 -2.11 5.43
N SER A 88 -10.39 -2.66 6.41
CA SER A 88 -10.63 -2.42 7.85
C SER A 88 -12.10 -2.66 8.24
N SER A 89 -12.70 -1.78 9.05
CA SER A 89 -14.07 -1.85 9.53
C SER A 89 -15.12 -1.23 8.59
N ARG A 90 -14.76 -0.93 7.33
CA ARG A 90 -15.66 -0.30 6.36
C ARG A 90 -16.73 -1.28 5.86
N ASP A 91 -17.88 -0.73 5.41
CA ASP A 91 -18.87 -1.52 4.71
C ASP A 91 -18.25 -2.13 3.44
N LYS A 92 -18.40 -3.45 3.28
CA LYS A 92 -17.74 -4.22 2.24
C LYS A 92 -18.23 -3.87 0.84
N GLU A 93 -19.55 -3.71 0.68
CA GLU A 93 -20.13 -3.42 -0.65
C GLU A 93 -19.74 -2.00 -1.07
N LEU A 94 -19.86 -1.05 -0.16
CA LEU A 94 -19.50 0.33 -0.44
C LEU A 94 -17.99 0.50 -0.67
N TRP A 95 -17.16 -0.28 0.03
CA TRP A 95 -15.72 -0.29 -0.20
C TRP A 95 -15.36 -0.82 -1.58
N ASN A 96 -15.96 -1.93 -2.01
CA ASN A 96 -15.76 -2.46 -3.36
C ASN A 96 -16.12 -1.43 -4.43
N ILE A 97 -17.29 -0.79 -4.31
CA ILE A 97 -17.71 0.26 -5.23
C ILE A 97 -16.69 1.42 -5.28
N ALA A 98 -16.21 1.86 -4.12
CA ALA A 98 -15.24 2.96 -4.05
C ALA A 98 -13.89 2.60 -4.69
N THR A 99 -13.42 1.36 -4.46
CA THR A 99 -12.17 0.85 -5.03
C THR A 99 -12.27 0.68 -6.54
N ASP A 100 -13.43 0.25 -7.04
CA ASP A 100 -13.69 0.07 -8.47
C ASP A 100 -13.68 1.42 -9.21
N TYR A 101 -14.32 2.45 -8.67
CA TYR A 101 -14.24 3.80 -9.24
C TYR A 101 -12.79 4.29 -9.33
N ALA A 102 -12.00 4.07 -8.27
CA ALA A 102 -10.59 4.49 -8.25
C ALA A 102 -9.76 3.76 -9.32
N ILE A 103 -9.88 2.43 -9.41
CA ILE A 103 -9.13 1.61 -10.37
C ILE A 103 -9.57 1.91 -11.81
N ASN A 104 -10.88 1.94 -12.05
CA ASN A 104 -11.41 2.12 -13.39
C ASN A 104 -10.96 3.46 -13.99
N SER A 105 -10.89 4.52 -13.19
CA SER A 105 -10.37 5.81 -13.63
C SER A 105 -8.91 5.71 -14.10
N ILE A 106 -8.06 4.98 -13.39
CA ILE A 106 -6.64 4.78 -13.73
C ILE A 106 -6.50 3.98 -15.03
N LEU A 107 -7.26 2.90 -15.19
CA LEU A 107 -7.18 2.02 -16.35
C LEU A 107 -7.72 2.70 -17.63
N ILE A 108 -8.81 3.47 -17.52
CA ILE A 108 -9.36 4.25 -18.64
C ILE A 108 -8.35 5.31 -19.09
N LYS A 109 -7.71 6.03 -18.17
CA LYS A 109 -6.63 6.98 -18.50
C LYS A 109 -5.42 6.29 -19.15
N SER A 110 -5.15 5.04 -18.79
CA SER A 110 -4.12 4.21 -19.45
C SER A 110 -4.53 3.73 -20.85
N GLY A 111 -5.71 4.11 -21.33
CA GLY A 111 -6.23 3.78 -22.67
C GLY A 111 -6.76 2.36 -22.79
N MET A 112 -7.16 1.72 -21.70
CA MET A 112 -7.82 0.42 -21.70
C MET A 112 -9.32 0.54 -21.95
N THR A 113 -9.94 -0.49 -22.52
CA THR A 113 -11.36 -0.53 -22.87
C THR A 113 -12.14 -1.23 -21.75
N MET A 114 -12.92 -0.46 -21.02
CA MET A 114 -13.78 -0.97 -19.94
C MET A 114 -15.00 -1.71 -20.51
N PRO A 115 -15.44 -2.83 -19.90
CA PRO A 115 -16.73 -3.45 -20.19
C PRO A 115 -17.90 -2.48 -19.95
N LYS A 116 -19.02 -2.69 -20.67
CA LYS A 116 -20.17 -1.77 -20.62
C LYS A 116 -20.79 -1.57 -19.25
N ASP A 117 -20.71 -2.60 -18.39
CA ASP A 117 -21.31 -2.58 -17.05
C ASP A 117 -20.34 -2.12 -15.96
N GLY A 118 -19.21 -1.52 -16.34
CA GLY A 118 -18.20 -1.02 -15.39
C GLY A 118 -18.61 0.31 -14.74
N LEU A 119 -18.20 0.48 -13.48
CA LEU A 119 -18.42 1.72 -12.73
C LEU A 119 -17.40 2.79 -13.14
N TYR A 120 -17.88 3.89 -13.71
CA TYR A 120 -17.04 5.03 -14.00
C TYR A 120 -17.82 6.33 -13.87
N ASP A 121 -17.25 7.29 -13.16
CA ASP A 121 -17.77 8.65 -13.07
C ASP A 121 -16.57 9.62 -13.04
N PRO A 122 -16.47 10.57 -13.97
CA PRO A 122 -15.38 11.55 -14.03
C PRO A 122 -15.16 12.34 -12.73
N LYS A 123 -16.20 12.48 -11.88
CA LYS A 123 -16.10 13.20 -10.60
C LYS A 123 -15.12 12.54 -9.63
N TYR A 124 -14.87 11.23 -9.77
CA TYR A 124 -13.96 10.47 -8.93
C TYR A 124 -12.54 10.36 -9.49
N ASN A 125 -12.26 10.96 -10.65
CA ASN A 125 -10.93 10.96 -11.21
C ASN A 125 -9.91 11.56 -10.22
N ASP A 126 -8.71 10.96 -10.16
CA ASP A 126 -7.60 11.38 -9.29
C ASP A 126 -7.93 11.34 -7.78
N MET A 127 -8.93 10.54 -7.39
CA MET A 127 -9.29 10.34 -6.00
C MET A 127 -8.88 8.95 -5.52
N GLY A 128 -8.33 8.88 -4.30
CA GLY A 128 -8.09 7.60 -3.62
C GLY A 128 -9.40 6.96 -3.14
N ALA A 129 -9.37 5.62 -3.00
CA ALA A 129 -10.55 4.84 -2.61
C ALA A 129 -11.20 5.31 -1.31
N GLU A 130 -10.41 5.74 -0.31
CA GLU A 130 -10.93 6.26 0.96
C GLU A 130 -11.72 7.56 0.81
N LYS A 131 -11.27 8.43 -0.09
CA LYS A 131 -11.96 9.69 -0.36
C LYS A 131 -13.29 9.42 -1.08
N ILE A 132 -13.27 8.52 -2.05
CA ILE A 132 -14.49 8.09 -2.76
C ILE A 132 -15.46 7.42 -1.80
N TYR A 133 -14.97 6.53 -0.92
CA TYR A 133 -15.77 5.87 0.09
C TYR A 133 -16.53 6.88 0.98
N LYS A 134 -15.83 7.89 1.51
CA LYS A 134 -16.44 8.95 2.33
C LYS A 134 -17.50 9.75 1.58
N LEU A 135 -17.29 10.01 0.28
CA LEU A 135 -18.26 10.69 -0.55
C LEU A 135 -19.51 9.82 -0.76
N LEU A 136 -19.30 8.54 -1.10
CA LEU A 136 -20.41 7.59 -1.26
C LEU A 136 -21.19 7.37 0.04
N GLU A 137 -20.50 7.29 1.17
CA GLU A 137 -21.12 7.17 2.50
C GLU A 137 -21.99 8.41 2.83
N SER A 138 -21.53 9.60 2.46
CA SER A 138 -22.31 10.85 2.64
C SER A 138 -23.48 10.98 1.66
N GLU A 139 -23.39 10.37 0.48
CA GLU A 139 -24.43 10.32 -0.55
C GLU A 139 -25.39 9.12 -0.39
N ALA A 140 -25.22 8.29 0.65
CA ALA A 140 -25.88 6.99 0.82
C ALA A 140 -27.42 7.02 0.97
N GLU A 141 -28.06 8.19 0.91
CA GLU A 141 -29.52 8.28 0.66
C GLU A 141 -29.93 7.82 -0.75
N LYS A 142 -28.97 7.75 -1.70
CA LYS A 142 -29.16 7.17 -3.04
C LYS A 142 -28.24 5.97 -3.17
N LYS A 143 -28.82 4.74 -3.09
CA LYS A 143 -28.05 3.50 -3.31
C LYS A 143 -27.25 3.64 -4.62
N PRO A 144 -25.92 3.58 -4.59
CA PRO A 144 -25.12 3.59 -5.82
C PRO A 144 -25.43 2.34 -6.64
N ASN A 145 -25.33 2.43 -7.97
CA ASN A 145 -25.44 1.27 -8.83
C ASN A 145 -24.36 0.27 -8.44
N GLN A 146 -24.77 -0.97 -8.16
CA GLN A 146 -23.82 -2.04 -7.87
C GLN A 146 -23.05 -2.40 -9.13
N CYS A 147 -21.74 -2.59 -8.97
CA CYS A 147 -20.94 -3.19 -10.02
C CYS A 147 -21.27 -4.68 -10.09
N ASN A 148 -21.50 -5.17 -11.29
CA ASN A 148 -21.81 -6.59 -11.49
C ASN A 148 -20.55 -7.44 -11.69
N TRP A 149 -19.35 -6.87 -11.64
CA TRP A 149 -18.09 -7.57 -11.80
C TRP A 149 -16.97 -6.89 -10.97
N GLY A 150 -15.96 -7.66 -10.61
CA GLY A 150 -14.93 -7.26 -9.67
C GLY A 150 -15.38 -7.41 -8.22
N MET A 151 -14.62 -8.16 -7.44
CA MET A 151 -14.87 -8.32 -6.02
C MET A 151 -13.57 -8.56 -5.27
N VAL A 152 -13.33 -7.74 -4.26
CA VAL A 152 -12.25 -7.99 -3.30
C VAL A 152 -12.78 -8.94 -2.23
N MET A 153 -12.13 -10.10 -2.10
CA MET A 153 -12.46 -11.04 -1.03
C MET A 153 -11.88 -10.53 0.29
N PRO A 154 -12.65 -10.58 1.40
CA PRO A 154 -12.14 -10.21 2.71
C PRO A 154 -11.05 -11.19 3.13
N ASN A 155 -10.05 -10.68 3.82
CA ASN A 155 -8.93 -11.44 4.32
C ASN A 155 -8.86 -11.31 5.84
N ASP A 156 -9.03 -12.43 6.56
CA ASP A 156 -8.88 -12.52 8.02
C ASP A 156 -7.39 -12.71 8.38
N MET A 157 -6.57 -11.72 8.09
CA MET A 157 -5.14 -11.76 8.34
C MET A 157 -4.78 -11.13 9.69
N SER A 158 -3.82 -11.72 10.40
CA SER A 158 -3.20 -11.09 11.57
C SER A 158 -2.32 -9.90 11.16
N GLU A 159 -2.06 -8.97 12.10
CA GLU A 159 -1.22 -7.80 11.82
C GLU A 159 0.19 -8.17 11.28
N GLU A 160 0.77 -9.27 11.75
CA GLU A 160 2.06 -9.75 11.24
C GLU A 160 1.96 -10.26 9.80
N GLN A 161 0.85 -10.93 9.46
CA GLN A 161 0.59 -11.39 8.10
C GLN A 161 0.36 -10.21 7.15
N ILE A 162 -0.37 -9.18 7.59
CA ILE A 162 -0.57 -7.95 6.83
C ILE A 162 0.77 -7.28 6.51
N LYS A 163 1.64 -7.10 7.51
CA LYS A 163 2.97 -6.49 7.31
C LYS A 163 3.85 -7.30 6.34
N LYS A 164 3.79 -8.62 6.42
CA LYS A 164 4.52 -9.50 5.49
C LYS A 164 4.00 -9.36 4.06
N GLU A 165 2.67 -9.37 3.89
CA GLU A 165 2.04 -9.24 2.58
C GLU A 165 2.30 -7.86 1.97
N GLU A 166 2.24 -6.78 2.75
CA GLU A 166 2.61 -5.44 2.30
C GLU A 166 4.07 -5.37 1.80
N ALA A 167 5.01 -6.02 2.49
CA ALA A 167 6.40 -6.07 2.07
C ALA A 167 6.57 -6.83 0.75
N ILE A 168 5.85 -7.95 0.56
CA ILE A 168 5.85 -8.73 -0.67
C ILE A 168 5.28 -7.90 -1.82
N ILE A 169 4.12 -7.26 -1.63
CA ILE A 169 3.50 -6.41 -2.66
C ILE A 169 4.43 -5.27 -3.05
N LYS A 170 5.05 -4.61 -2.06
CA LYS A 170 6.01 -3.53 -2.30
C LYS A 170 7.19 -4.00 -3.16
N GLN A 171 7.76 -5.16 -2.85
CA GLN A 171 8.83 -5.76 -3.63
C GLN A 171 8.39 -6.06 -5.07
N GLN A 172 7.21 -6.65 -5.24
CA GLN A 172 6.64 -6.99 -6.54
C GLN A 172 6.37 -5.75 -7.40
N VAL A 173 5.79 -4.71 -6.81
CA VAL A 173 5.55 -3.42 -7.48
C VAL A 173 6.87 -2.78 -7.90
N THR A 174 7.89 -2.80 -7.03
CA THR A 174 9.22 -2.26 -7.36
C THR A 174 9.85 -3.00 -8.54
N MET A 175 9.78 -4.33 -8.57
CA MET A 175 10.25 -5.14 -9.70
C MET A 175 9.47 -4.83 -11.00
N ALA A 176 8.15 -4.70 -10.92
CA ALA A 176 7.31 -4.35 -12.06
C ALA A 176 7.68 -2.99 -12.64
N VAL A 177 7.96 -2.01 -11.79
CA VAL A 177 8.43 -0.68 -12.19
C VAL A 177 9.78 -0.73 -12.89
N GLN A 178 10.73 -1.48 -12.35
CA GLN A 178 12.07 -1.63 -12.95
C GLN A 178 11.98 -2.26 -14.34
N ASN A 179 11.16 -3.31 -14.48
CA ASN A 179 10.92 -3.96 -15.76
C ASN A 179 10.28 -3.00 -16.78
N THR A 180 9.37 -2.14 -16.34
CA THR A 180 8.66 -1.19 -17.21
C THR A 180 9.54 -0.03 -17.66
N LYS A 181 10.47 0.45 -16.85
CA LYS A 181 11.47 1.47 -17.25
C LYS A 181 12.30 1.03 -18.45
N SER A 182 12.50 -0.27 -18.61
CA SER A 182 13.21 -0.86 -19.75
C SER A 182 12.33 -1.00 -21.00
N ILE A 183 11.00 -1.04 -20.85
CA ILE A 183 10.04 -1.35 -21.91
C ILE A 183 9.24 -0.11 -22.36
N GLY A 184 9.05 0.90 -21.50
CA GLY A 184 8.27 2.10 -21.81
C GLY A 184 8.05 3.06 -20.63
N ASN A 185 7.22 4.08 -20.82
CA ASN A 185 6.91 5.06 -19.78
C ASN A 185 5.74 4.56 -18.91
N LEU A 186 5.91 4.66 -17.59
CA LEU A 186 4.82 4.43 -16.63
C LEU A 186 3.75 5.53 -16.72
N PRO A 187 2.46 5.19 -16.61
CA PRO A 187 1.40 6.17 -16.39
C PRO A 187 1.68 7.06 -15.19
N SER A 188 1.27 8.36 -15.26
CA SER A 188 1.48 9.33 -14.19
C SER A 188 0.92 8.84 -12.86
N ASP A 189 -0.30 8.30 -12.88
CA ASP A 189 -1.03 7.85 -11.70
C ASP A 189 -0.30 6.71 -10.98
N ILE A 190 0.30 5.78 -11.75
CA ILE A 190 1.12 4.71 -11.17
C ILE A 190 2.41 5.27 -10.56
N LYS A 191 3.02 6.30 -11.16
CA LYS A 191 4.22 6.96 -10.58
C LYS A 191 3.91 7.58 -9.22
N ASP A 192 2.75 8.16 -9.04
CA ASP A 192 2.37 8.78 -7.78
C ASP A 192 2.05 7.74 -6.71
N ILE A 193 1.40 6.63 -7.07
CA ILE A 193 1.20 5.47 -6.20
C ILE A 193 2.55 4.87 -5.75
N ILE A 194 3.50 4.74 -6.67
CA ILE A 194 4.83 4.24 -6.36
C ILE A 194 5.58 5.16 -5.42
N LYS A 195 5.53 6.47 -5.67
CA LYS A 195 6.12 7.45 -4.75
C LYS A 195 5.51 7.38 -3.35
N GLU A 196 4.20 7.15 -3.25
CA GLU A 196 3.52 6.95 -1.98
C GLU A 196 3.97 5.65 -1.29
N MET A 197 4.16 4.58 -2.06
CA MET A 197 4.72 3.32 -1.55
C MET A 197 6.21 3.42 -1.20
N GLU A 198 7.00 4.20 -1.95
CA GLU A 198 8.42 4.45 -1.72
C GLU A 198 8.65 5.43 -0.55
N ARG A 199 7.68 6.29 -0.25
CA ARG A 199 7.62 6.98 1.05
C ARG A 199 7.37 5.92 2.12
N SER A 200 8.41 5.13 2.34
CA SER A 200 8.51 4.26 3.49
C SER A 200 8.19 5.14 4.70
N GLN A 201 7.13 4.83 5.42
CA GLN A 201 7.05 5.18 6.82
C GLN A 201 8.20 4.43 7.49
N VAL A 202 9.38 5.00 7.39
CA VAL A 202 10.45 4.63 8.32
C VAL A 202 9.82 4.96 9.66
N ASP A 203 9.57 3.95 10.46
CA ASP A 203 9.23 4.15 11.86
C ASP A 203 10.48 4.76 12.52
N TRP A 204 10.59 6.08 12.35
CA TRP A 204 11.68 6.87 12.93
C TRP A 204 11.73 6.69 14.43
N SER A 205 10.57 6.45 15.08
CA SER A 205 10.51 6.13 16.51
C SER A 205 11.32 4.88 16.82
N SER A 206 11.20 3.82 16.02
CA SER A 206 11.97 2.58 16.23
C SER A 206 13.46 2.75 15.89
N VAL A 207 13.78 3.53 14.85
CA VAL A 207 15.17 3.82 14.47
C VAL A 207 15.84 4.68 15.53
N ILE A 208 15.19 5.76 15.96
CA ILE A 208 15.71 6.66 16.99
C ILE A 208 15.78 5.94 18.32
N ARG A 209 14.78 5.16 18.72
CA ARG A 209 14.84 4.30 19.92
C ARG A 209 16.04 3.35 19.88
N ARG A 210 16.42 2.83 18.73
CA ARG A 210 17.60 1.97 18.58
C ARG A 210 18.90 2.75 18.66
N VAL A 211 18.94 3.97 18.12
CA VAL A 211 20.14 4.81 18.09
C VAL A 211 20.35 5.55 19.40
N VAL A 212 19.28 6.11 19.96
CA VAL A 212 19.30 6.94 21.19
C VAL A 212 19.04 6.11 22.45
N GLY A 213 18.26 5.05 22.34
CA GLY A 213 17.97 4.09 23.41
C GLY A 213 19.05 3.03 23.60
N GLY A 214 20.25 3.26 23.11
CA GLY A 214 21.41 2.48 23.54
C GLY A 214 21.50 2.61 25.06
N ASP A 215 21.29 1.47 25.77
CA ASP A 215 21.31 1.28 27.20
C ASP A 215 22.55 1.94 27.86
N GLN A 216 22.59 3.26 27.91
CA GLN A 216 23.52 4.00 28.75
C GLN A 216 22.77 4.32 30.04
N PRO A 217 23.00 3.56 31.11
CA PRO A 217 22.45 3.88 32.42
C PRO A 217 23.11 5.17 32.91
N GLU A 218 22.40 6.29 32.83
CA GLU A 218 22.94 7.59 33.16
C GLU A 218 23.25 7.76 34.68
N ASN A 219 22.60 7.02 35.56
CA ASN A 219 22.84 7.13 37.01
C ASN A 219 22.71 5.79 37.72
N TYR A 220 23.78 5.36 38.33
CA TYR A 220 23.78 4.24 39.24
C TYR A 220 23.52 4.72 40.68
N THR A 221 22.61 4.08 41.40
CA THR A 221 22.39 4.36 42.82
C THR A 221 22.57 3.11 43.66
N TYR A 222 23.28 3.28 44.76
CA TYR A 222 23.40 2.27 45.79
C TYR A 222 22.28 2.37 46.86
N ALA A 223 21.49 3.46 46.85
CA ALA A 223 20.37 3.63 47.78
C ALA A 223 19.26 2.58 47.58
N ARG A 224 19.16 2.03 46.36
CA ARG A 224 18.27 0.91 46.04
C ARG A 224 19.09 -0.12 45.27
N PRO A 225 19.62 -1.15 45.96
CA PRO A 225 20.44 -2.16 45.29
C PRO A 225 19.59 -3.00 44.31
N ASN A 226 20.25 -3.56 43.31
CA ASN A 226 19.62 -4.49 42.36
C ASN A 226 19.14 -5.72 43.14
N ARG A 227 17.82 -5.82 43.35
CA ARG A 227 17.21 -6.89 44.14
C ARG A 227 17.55 -8.28 43.59
N ARG A 228 17.67 -8.45 42.28
CA ARG A 228 17.99 -9.72 41.65
C ARG A 228 19.42 -10.15 41.95
N ALA A 229 20.39 -9.24 41.85
CA ALA A 229 21.78 -9.52 42.19
C ALA A 229 21.94 -9.82 43.68
N TYR A 230 21.23 -9.09 44.52
CA TYR A 230 21.27 -9.28 45.99
C TYR A 230 20.67 -10.63 46.41
N HIS A 231 19.48 -10.99 45.89
CA HIS A 231 18.81 -12.23 46.31
C HIS A 231 19.41 -13.50 45.69
N CYS A 232 19.93 -13.43 44.45
CA CYS A 232 20.46 -14.62 43.79
C CYS A 232 21.94 -14.87 44.08
N PHE A 233 22.72 -13.81 44.32
CA PHE A 233 24.17 -13.92 44.36
C PHE A 233 24.78 -13.29 45.61
N ASN A 234 23.97 -12.71 46.51
CA ASN A 234 24.38 -11.95 47.67
C ASN A 234 25.39 -10.82 47.34
N ILE A 235 25.24 -10.24 46.12
CA ILE A 235 26.12 -9.17 45.64
C ILE A 235 25.36 -7.84 45.71
N TYR A 236 25.96 -6.85 46.36
CA TYR A 236 25.41 -5.50 46.49
C TYR A 236 25.77 -4.65 45.28
N ASN A 237 25.00 -4.81 44.19
CA ASN A 237 25.17 -4.04 42.95
C ASN A 237 24.23 -2.83 42.92
N PRO A 238 24.68 -1.70 42.34
CA PRO A 238 23.81 -0.54 42.16
C PRO A 238 22.65 -0.88 41.21
N SER A 239 21.55 -0.17 41.37
CA SER A 239 20.47 -0.17 40.38
C SER A 239 20.49 1.13 39.57
N THR A 240 19.91 1.08 38.37
CA THR A 240 19.71 2.26 37.50
C THR A 240 18.48 3.04 37.97
N LEU A 241 18.59 4.35 38.11
CA LEU A 241 17.49 5.21 38.58
C LEU A 241 16.48 5.59 37.48
N LYS A 242 16.94 5.78 36.28
CA LYS A 242 16.10 6.10 35.11
C LYS A 242 16.86 5.70 33.85
N MET A 243 16.12 5.15 32.87
CA MET A 243 16.52 5.18 31.49
C MET A 243 15.90 6.46 30.94
N SER A 244 16.67 7.53 30.79
CA SER A 244 16.23 8.72 30.08
C SER A 244 16.95 8.78 28.75
N CYS A 245 16.22 9.20 27.73
CA CYS A 245 16.83 9.61 26.48
C CYS A 245 17.58 10.91 26.77
N GLY A 246 18.89 10.94 26.52
CA GLY A 246 19.73 12.11 26.74
C GLY A 246 19.29 13.34 25.95
N ASP A 247 20.19 14.28 25.73
CA ASP A 247 19.93 15.45 24.88
C ASP A 247 19.92 15.07 23.41
N VAL A 248 18.87 15.48 22.68
CA VAL A 248 18.70 15.21 21.25
C VAL A 248 18.95 16.48 20.46
N VAL A 249 19.81 16.39 19.45
CA VAL A 249 20.09 17.49 18.51
C VAL A 249 19.58 17.09 17.14
N ILE A 250 18.72 17.92 16.55
CA ILE A 250 18.10 17.70 15.27
C ILE A 250 18.52 18.82 14.30
N TRP A 251 19.00 18.44 13.13
CA TRP A 251 19.31 19.37 12.04
C TRP A 251 18.24 19.28 10.98
N VAL A 252 17.58 20.40 10.68
CA VAL A 252 16.56 20.52 9.65
C VAL A 252 17.11 21.34 8.51
N ASP A 253 17.19 20.75 7.32
CA ASP A 253 17.53 21.47 6.09
C ASP A 253 16.35 22.37 5.69
N THR A 254 16.60 23.68 5.58
CA THR A 254 15.63 24.70 5.17
C THR A 254 16.00 25.33 3.85
N SER A 255 16.92 24.75 3.08
CA SER A 255 17.32 25.24 1.78
C SER A 255 16.12 25.42 0.84
N ALA A 256 16.26 26.28 -0.17
CA ALA A 256 15.19 26.62 -1.12
C ALA A 256 14.64 25.40 -1.91
N SER A 257 15.33 24.26 -1.89
CA SER A 257 14.89 23.01 -2.49
C SER A 257 13.84 22.26 -1.65
N VAL A 258 13.71 22.58 -0.35
CA VAL A 258 12.79 21.92 0.57
C VAL A 258 11.40 22.56 0.51
N SER A 259 10.38 21.77 0.20
CA SER A 259 9.01 22.28 0.13
C SER A 259 8.42 22.54 1.52
N ARG A 260 7.44 23.46 1.63
CA ARG A 260 6.70 23.69 2.89
C ARG A 260 6.02 22.44 3.45
N LYS A 261 5.64 21.50 2.59
CA LYS A 261 5.05 20.21 3.02
C LYS A 261 6.09 19.31 3.68
N GLU A 262 7.30 19.27 3.14
CA GLU A 262 8.39 18.49 3.73
C GLU A 262 8.82 19.08 5.08
N LEU A 263 8.87 20.39 5.17
CA LEU A 263 9.15 21.08 6.44
C LEU A 263 8.07 20.80 7.50
N SER A 264 6.78 20.86 7.12
CA SER A 264 5.69 20.54 8.05
C SER A 264 5.70 19.07 8.49
N HIS A 265 6.13 18.17 7.62
CA HIS A 265 6.31 16.76 7.94
C HIS A 265 7.46 16.56 8.95
N ALA A 266 8.60 17.22 8.70
CA ALA A 266 9.75 17.17 9.61
C ALA A 266 9.39 17.69 11.03
N LEU A 267 8.62 18.80 11.11
CA LEU A 267 8.12 19.32 12.38
C LEU A 267 7.16 18.36 13.09
N GLY A 268 6.31 17.66 12.32
CA GLY A 268 5.44 16.60 12.85
C GLY A 268 6.22 15.44 13.47
N GLU A 269 7.30 15.01 12.81
CA GLU A 269 8.19 13.96 13.32
C GLU A 269 8.94 14.40 14.58
N ILE A 270 9.41 15.65 14.65
CA ILE A 270 10.07 16.21 15.83
C ILE A 270 9.12 16.21 17.04
N ASN A 271 7.86 16.59 16.84
CA ASN A 271 6.85 16.54 17.90
C ASN A 271 6.58 15.11 18.37
N ALA A 272 6.45 14.15 17.43
CA ALA A 272 6.27 12.74 17.76
C ALA A 272 7.45 12.18 18.57
N ILE A 273 8.69 12.52 18.19
CA ILE A 273 9.90 12.16 18.95
C ILE A 273 9.84 12.74 20.37
N SER A 274 9.43 14.00 20.49
CA SER A 274 9.33 14.68 21.81
C SER A 274 8.31 14.00 22.72
N GLU A 275 7.16 13.62 22.19
CA GLU A 275 6.09 12.97 22.96
C GLU A 275 6.43 11.53 23.34
N ASP A 276 6.99 10.76 22.41
CA ASP A 276 7.26 9.34 22.59
C ASP A 276 8.48 9.07 23.49
N MET A 277 9.55 9.86 23.33
CA MET A 277 10.85 9.57 23.95
C MET A 277 11.15 10.43 25.18
N GLN A 278 10.43 11.54 25.36
CA GLN A 278 10.61 12.48 26.48
C GLN A 278 12.10 12.76 26.79
N PRO A 279 12.89 13.24 25.79
CA PRO A 279 14.30 13.53 26.00
C PRO A 279 14.50 14.64 27.04
N ASN A 280 15.69 14.72 27.63
CA ASN A 280 16.02 15.78 28.59
C ASN A 280 15.96 17.17 27.94
N SER A 281 16.47 17.31 26.72
CA SER A 281 16.33 18.50 25.88
C SER A 281 16.29 18.13 24.40
N ILE A 282 15.60 18.95 23.61
CA ILE A 282 15.64 18.90 22.14
C ILE A 282 16.14 20.23 21.63
N THR A 283 17.25 20.22 20.91
CA THR A 283 17.78 21.38 20.23
C THR A 283 17.63 21.22 18.73
N VAL A 284 16.91 22.14 18.09
CA VAL A 284 16.68 22.11 16.63
C VAL A 284 17.54 23.18 15.98
N TYR A 285 18.40 22.78 15.06
CA TYR A 285 19.18 23.67 14.21
C TYR A 285 18.59 23.70 12.81
N TYR A 286 18.56 24.88 12.22
CA TYR A 286 18.17 25.08 10.83
C TYR A 286 19.42 25.33 10.01
N ALA A 287 19.58 24.60 8.92
CA ALA A 287 20.64 24.80 7.95
C ALA A 287 20.03 25.39 6.66
N ASP A 288 20.59 26.49 6.16
CA ASP A 288 20.17 27.16 4.92
C ASP A 288 21.21 26.92 3.81
#